data_2f706d7b2771fa1b31424d249d74483b
#
_entry.id   2f706d7b2771fa1b31424d249d74483b
#
_cell.length_a   1.000
_cell.length_b   1.000
_cell.length_c   1.000
_cell.angle_alpha   90.00
_cell.angle_beta   90.00
_cell.angle_gamma   90.00
#
_symmetry.space_group_name_H-M   'P 1'
#
loop_
_entity.id
_entity.type
_entity.pdbx_description
1 polymer ?
#
loop_
_entity_poly.entity_id
_entity_poly.type
_entity_poly.pdbx_seq_one_letter_code
_entity_poly.pdbx_strand_id
1 'polypeptide(L)'
;MVNLDELRKKYEEVTQRNSGGNKDFLSKFLITKEGTSIVRLLPAKNEDENFYAETAIHRLENDGQFKNYHCPRVKGDKCPLCDLYYGLWKTDSEDNHNLARSIKARKRYYLNAVERETGDVKILSIGMKLFGKILDCFFDDDYGDITDLEKGFDFKIVKDINGAFPNYDKSAPKPRPSEAGSGAEIAAWMDSLHDIKNLVKIAEYDELKQMAMAYELTAQGMGSAGAVQGTSKPSGGQEKSDDDYLSHLKNLES
;
A
#
# COMPACT_ATOMS: atom_id res chain seq x y z
N MET A 1 -44.63 -12.65 15.62
CA MET A 1 -44.09 -13.27 14.42
C MET A 1 -43.09 -12.29 13.82
N VAL A 2 -41.88 -12.76 13.54
CA VAL A 2 -40.82 -11.92 12.94
C VAL A 2 -41.19 -11.68 11.47
N ASN A 3 -41.14 -10.41 11.01
CA ASN A 3 -41.41 -10.07 9.62
C ASN A 3 -40.18 -10.41 8.76
N LEU A 4 -40.22 -11.57 8.10
CA LEU A 4 -39.13 -12.08 7.28
C LEU A 4 -38.82 -11.20 6.07
N ASP A 5 -39.79 -10.47 5.52
CA ASP A 5 -39.57 -9.57 4.38
C ASP A 5 -38.79 -8.31 4.82
N GLU A 6 -39.06 -7.83 6.01
CA GLU A 6 -38.36 -6.70 6.59
C GLU A 6 -36.90 -7.06 6.95
N LEU A 7 -36.69 -8.27 7.51
CA LEU A 7 -35.37 -8.82 7.75
C LEU A 7 -34.59 -9.06 6.45
N ARG A 8 -35.24 -9.54 5.42
CA ARG A 8 -34.61 -9.77 4.10
C ARG A 8 -34.16 -8.45 3.46
N LYS A 9 -35.03 -7.43 3.52
CA LYS A 9 -34.72 -6.09 3.05
C LYS A 9 -33.55 -5.48 3.84
N LYS A 10 -33.52 -5.68 5.15
CA LYS A 10 -32.41 -5.22 6.01
C LYS A 10 -31.11 -5.96 5.74
N TYR A 11 -31.19 -7.27 5.51
CA TYR A 11 -30.02 -8.10 5.12
C TYR A 11 -29.46 -7.66 3.77
N GLU A 12 -30.29 -7.41 2.76
CA GLU A 12 -29.87 -6.87 1.47
C GLU A 12 -29.25 -5.49 1.59
N GLU A 13 -29.82 -4.61 2.41
CA GLU A 13 -29.29 -3.27 2.68
C GLU A 13 -27.91 -3.31 3.35
N VAL A 14 -27.71 -4.19 4.32
CA VAL A 14 -26.43 -4.36 5.06
C VAL A 14 -25.38 -5.02 4.16
N THR A 15 -25.75 -6.05 3.37
CA THR A 15 -24.82 -6.74 2.48
C THR A 15 -24.45 -5.89 1.26
N GLN A 16 -25.34 -5.07 0.74
CA GLN A 16 -25.02 -4.12 -0.35
C GLN A 16 -24.13 -2.98 0.12
N ARG A 17 -24.33 -2.44 1.33
CA ARG A 17 -23.44 -1.43 1.92
C ARG A 17 -22.00 -1.94 2.07
N ASN A 18 -21.83 -3.18 2.51
CA ASN A 18 -20.50 -3.77 2.69
C ASN A 18 -19.79 -4.10 1.35
N SER A 19 -20.52 -4.36 0.28
CA SER A 19 -19.91 -4.69 -1.02
C SER A 19 -19.68 -3.48 -1.94
N GLY A 20 -20.48 -2.41 -1.79
CA GLY A 20 -20.39 -1.20 -2.60
C GLY A 20 -19.22 -0.30 -2.20
N GLY A 21 -19.13 0.09 -0.93
CA GLY A 21 -18.11 1.02 -0.43
C GLY A 21 -16.68 0.54 -0.67
N ASN A 22 -16.50 -0.78 -0.61
CA ASN A 22 -15.19 -1.40 -0.81
C ASN A 22 -14.75 -1.43 -2.30
N LYS A 23 -15.67 -1.66 -3.23
CA LYS A 23 -15.37 -1.62 -4.66
C LYS A 23 -15.03 -0.20 -5.12
N ASP A 24 -15.75 0.80 -4.63
CA ASP A 24 -15.51 2.21 -4.95
C ASP A 24 -14.18 2.71 -4.41
N PHE A 25 -13.80 2.27 -3.22
CA PHE A 25 -12.50 2.59 -2.65
C PHE A 25 -11.36 1.99 -3.47
N LEU A 26 -11.45 0.72 -3.83
CA LEU A 26 -10.43 0.03 -4.62
C LEU A 26 -10.32 0.54 -6.06
N SER A 27 -11.42 1.02 -6.64
CA SER A 27 -11.43 1.61 -7.98
C SER A 27 -10.57 2.87 -8.08
N LYS A 28 -10.28 3.52 -6.93
CA LYS A 28 -9.39 4.69 -6.86
C LYS A 28 -7.92 4.32 -7.00
N PHE A 29 -7.55 3.04 -6.79
CA PHE A 29 -6.16 2.62 -6.87
C PHE A 29 -5.78 2.13 -8.27
N LEU A 30 -4.58 2.52 -8.69
CA LEU A 30 -3.96 1.94 -9.87
C LEU A 30 -3.42 0.55 -9.54
N ILE A 31 -3.98 -0.46 -10.16
CA ILE A 31 -3.51 -1.84 -10.06
C ILE A 31 -2.55 -2.10 -11.22
N THR A 32 -1.24 -2.06 -10.95
CA THR A 32 -0.24 -2.38 -11.97
C THR A 32 -0.32 -3.86 -12.34
N LYS A 33 -0.69 -4.14 -13.59
CA LYS A 33 -0.67 -5.50 -14.16
C LYS A 33 0.77 -5.91 -14.46
N GLU A 34 0.99 -7.21 -14.67
CA GLU A 34 2.25 -7.69 -15.25
C GLU A 34 2.49 -7.02 -16.61
N GLY A 35 3.76 -6.70 -16.88
CA GLY A 35 4.15 -5.96 -18.08
C GLY A 35 4.31 -4.47 -17.83
N THR A 36 3.83 -3.64 -18.72
CA THR A 36 4.08 -2.19 -18.71
C THR A 36 2.80 -1.41 -18.46
N SER A 37 2.82 -0.53 -17.45
CA SER A 37 1.82 0.51 -17.22
C SER A 37 2.48 1.88 -17.42
N ILE A 38 1.80 2.81 -18.07
CA ILE A 38 2.30 4.19 -18.27
C ILE A 38 1.45 5.13 -17.45
N VAL A 39 2.11 5.93 -16.64
CA VAL A 39 1.46 6.91 -15.75
C VAL A 39 2.08 8.29 -15.91
N ARG A 40 1.29 9.32 -15.67
CA ARG A 40 1.79 10.68 -15.41
C ARG A 40 1.62 10.96 -13.93
N LEU A 41 2.73 11.11 -13.23
CA LEU A 41 2.68 11.55 -11.83
C LEU A 41 2.19 13.00 -11.78
N LEU A 42 1.33 13.28 -10.81
CA LEU A 42 0.77 14.62 -10.64
C LEU A 42 1.44 15.32 -9.44
N PRO A 43 1.65 16.63 -9.53
CA PRO A 43 2.16 17.42 -8.40
C PRO A 43 1.13 17.44 -7.27
N ALA A 44 1.55 17.95 -6.11
CA ALA A 44 0.61 18.25 -5.03
C ALA A 44 -0.31 19.42 -5.43
N LYS A 45 -1.47 19.50 -4.78
CA LYS A 45 -2.41 20.60 -5.01
C LYS A 45 -1.86 21.96 -4.58
N ASN A 46 -1.05 21.96 -3.51
CA ASN A 46 -0.42 23.14 -2.93
C ASN A 46 1.10 22.99 -3.06
N GLU A 47 1.79 24.06 -3.41
CA GLU A 47 3.24 24.09 -3.60
C GLU A 47 4.03 23.71 -2.34
N ASP A 48 3.50 24.00 -1.16
CA ASP A 48 4.13 23.65 0.13
C ASP A 48 3.96 22.16 0.51
N GLU A 49 3.28 21.36 -0.32
CA GLU A 49 2.97 19.98 -0.03
C GLU A 49 3.80 19.02 -0.89
N ASN A 50 4.15 17.87 -0.31
CA ASN A 50 4.77 16.80 -1.09
C ASN A 50 3.75 16.15 -2.03
N PHE A 51 4.19 15.79 -3.24
CA PHE A 51 3.39 15.03 -4.22
C PHE A 51 3.12 13.59 -3.80
N TYR A 52 3.58 13.18 -2.62
CA TYR A 52 3.41 11.83 -2.07
C TYR A 52 3.04 11.86 -0.58
N ALA A 53 2.44 10.77 -0.11
CA ALA A 53 2.27 10.48 1.30
C ALA A 53 3.05 9.22 1.66
N GLU A 54 3.90 9.29 2.71
CA GLU A 54 4.66 8.15 3.22
C GLU A 54 3.90 7.46 4.33
N THR A 55 3.96 6.14 4.34
CA THR A 55 3.48 5.30 5.43
C THR A 55 4.37 4.07 5.61
N ALA A 56 4.20 3.38 6.72
CA ALA A 56 4.73 2.03 6.92
C ALA A 56 3.59 1.15 7.43
N ILE A 57 3.50 -0.07 6.92
CA ILE A 57 2.36 -0.96 7.17
C ILE A 57 2.84 -2.26 7.76
N HIS A 58 2.30 -2.63 8.92
CA HIS A 58 2.32 -3.98 9.45
C HIS A 58 1.19 -4.76 8.80
N ARG A 59 1.51 -5.86 8.13
CA ARG A 59 0.52 -6.78 7.59
C ARG A 59 0.46 -8.00 8.49
N LEU A 60 -0.60 -8.09 9.26
CA LEU A 60 -0.77 -9.12 10.28
C LEU A 60 -1.87 -10.09 9.89
N GLU A 61 -1.65 -11.36 10.18
CA GLU A 61 -2.68 -12.38 10.09
C GLU A 61 -3.46 -12.43 11.41
N ASN A 62 -4.77 -12.36 11.30
CA ASN A 62 -5.69 -12.52 12.42
C ASN A 62 -6.86 -13.38 11.96
N ASP A 63 -7.10 -14.51 12.62
CA ASP A 63 -8.18 -15.48 12.29
C ASP A 63 -8.20 -15.90 10.81
N GLY A 64 -7.03 -16.16 10.22
CA GLY A 64 -6.89 -16.56 8.82
C GLY A 64 -7.06 -15.41 7.82
N GLN A 65 -7.24 -14.18 8.29
CA GLN A 65 -7.34 -12.99 7.46
C GLN A 65 -6.17 -12.05 7.71
N PHE A 66 -5.68 -11.43 6.64
CA PHE A 66 -4.65 -10.41 6.76
C PHE A 66 -5.26 -9.03 6.91
N LYS A 67 -4.83 -8.30 7.94
CA LYS A 67 -5.13 -6.87 8.13
C LYS A 67 -3.88 -6.02 8.00
N ASN A 68 -4.06 -4.81 7.49
CA ASN A 68 -3.00 -3.82 7.36
C ASN A 68 -3.17 -2.76 8.44
N TYR A 69 -2.09 -2.50 9.19
CA TYR A 69 -2.05 -1.50 10.25
C TYR A 69 -0.96 -0.48 9.94
N HIS A 70 -1.35 0.79 9.81
CA HIS A 70 -0.38 1.86 9.60
C HIS A 70 0.43 2.10 10.87
N CYS A 71 1.74 2.00 10.73
CA CYS A 71 2.68 2.08 11.84
C CYS A 71 2.80 3.50 12.40
N PRO A 72 2.62 3.72 13.71
CA PRO A 72 2.77 5.05 14.33
C PRO A 72 4.17 5.66 14.19
N ARG A 73 5.21 4.84 14.00
CA ARG A 73 6.60 5.34 13.84
C ARG A 73 6.79 6.27 12.64
N VAL A 74 5.89 6.22 11.65
CA VAL A 74 5.91 7.19 10.53
C VAL A 74 5.70 8.63 11.02
N LYS A 75 4.98 8.81 12.13
CA LYS A 75 4.78 10.09 12.80
C LYS A 75 5.74 10.34 13.98
N GLY A 76 6.69 9.43 14.20
CA GLY A 76 7.61 9.51 15.33
C GLY A 76 7.11 8.89 16.64
N ASP A 77 5.90 8.30 16.64
CA ASP A 77 5.29 7.69 17.80
C ASP A 77 5.80 6.26 18.06
N LYS A 78 5.60 5.75 19.28
CA LYS A 78 5.96 4.39 19.66
C LYS A 78 5.03 3.38 18.97
N CYS A 79 5.61 2.24 18.56
CA CYS A 79 4.88 1.14 17.95
C CYS A 79 5.22 -0.20 18.63
N PRO A 80 4.28 -0.85 19.35
CA PRO A 80 4.52 -2.11 20.02
C PRO A 80 4.99 -3.24 19.09
N LEU A 81 4.46 -3.30 17.87
CA LEU A 81 4.88 -4.29 16.88
C LEU A 81 6.32 -4.08 16.38
N CYS A 82 6.75 -2.83 16.23
CA CYS A 82 8.15 -2.54 15.92
C CYS A 82 9.07 -2.91 17.09
N ASP A 83 8.63 -2.67 18.33
CA ASP A 83 9.43 -3.02 19.50
C ASP A 83 9.57 -4.54 19.63
N LEU A 84 8.48 -5.29 19.41
CA LEU A 84 8.51 -6.75 19.31
C LEU A 84 9.42 -7.23 18.17
N TYR A 85 9.30 -6.64 16.96
CA TYR A 85 10.18 -6.95 15.83
C TYR A 85 11.67 -6.85 16.21
N TYR A 86 12.08 -5.74 16.83
CA TYR A 86 13.47 -5.55 17.23
C TYR A 86 13.88 -6.49 18.37
N GLY A 87 12.98 -6.84 19.28
CA GLY A 87 13.21 -7.82 20.33
C GLY A 87 13.49 -9.21 19.77
N LEU A 88 12.61 -9.69 18.89
CA LEU A 88 12.75 -10.99 18.23
C LEU A 88 14.00 -11.08 17.36
N TRP A 89 14.34 -9.98 16.65
CA TRP A 89 15.52 -9.94 15.78
C TRP A 89 16.86 -10.02 16.52
N LYS A 90 16.88 -9.68 17.81
CA LYS A 90 18.08 -9.78 18.67
C LYS A 90 18.35 -11.17 19.22
N THR A 91 17.42 -12.11 19.05
CA THR A 91 17.60 -13.49 19.50
C THR A 91 18.35 -14.29 18.44
N ASP A 92 18.98 -15.41 18.85
CA ASP A 92 19.67 -16.34 17.94
C ASP A 92 18.72 -17.42 17.37
N SER A 93 17.38 -17.24 17.52
CA SER A 93 16.37 -18.18 17.07
C SER A 93 15.90 -17.86 15.65
N GLU A 94 16.04 -18.82 14.72
CA GLU A 94 15.51 -18.66 13.35
C GLU A 94 13.99 -18.56 13.33
N ASP A 95 13.28 -19.23 14.24
CA ASP A 95 11.82 -19.11 14.36
C ASP A 95 11.42 -17.68 14.76
N ASN A 96 12.16 -17.08 15.70
CA ASN A 96 11.95 -15.68 16.07
C ASN A 96 12.27 -14.72 14.92
N HIS A 97 13.31 -15.00 14.13
CA HIS A 97 13.61 -14.20 12.94
C HIS A 97 12.50 -14.32 11.88
N ASN A 98 11.93 -15.51 11.68
CA ASN A 98 10.80 -15.70 10.77
C ASN A 98 9.55 -14.96 11.25
N LEU A 99 9.26 -15.02 12.55
CA LEU A 99 8.18 -14.26 13.16
C LEU A 99 8.43 -12.75 13.02
N ALA A 100 9.64 -12.28 13.28
CA ALA A 100 10.00 -10.88 13.08
C ALA A 100 9.76 -10.43 11.63
N ARG A 101 10.17 -11.23 10.64
CA ARG A 101 9.91 -10.92 9.21
C ARG A 101 8.42 -10.81 8.90
N SER A 102 7.56 -11.62 9.54
CA SER A 102 6.11 -11.60 9.31
C SER A 102 5.43 -10.34 9.83
N ILE A 103 5.92 -9.77 10.96
CA ILE A 103 5.33 -8.58 11.59
C ILE A 103 6.02 -7.27 11.19
N LYS A 104 7.09 -7.33 10.40
CA LYS A 104 7.88 -6.16 9.99
C LYS A 104 7.02 -5.11 9.29
N ALA A 105 7.10 -3.85 9.75
CA ALA A 105 6.52 -2.74 9.01
C ALA A 105 7.24 -2.52 7.67
N ARG A 106 6.49 -2.38 6.59
CA ARG A 106 7.02 -2.13 5.24
C ARG A 106 6.63 -0.74 4.78
N LYS A 107 7.59 0.06 4.33
CA LYS A 107 7.34 1.40 3.81
C LYS A 107 6.54 1.35 2.52
N ARG A 108 5.55 2.25 2.42
CA ARG A 108 4.70 2.48 1.26
C ARG A 108 4.58 3.97 0.99
N TYR A 109 4.42 4.30 -0.27
CA TYR A 109 4.23 5.65 -0.76
C TYR A 109 2.99 5.71 -1.62
N TYR A 110 2.12 6.68 -1.33
CA TYR A 110 0.93 6.95 -2.11
C TYR A 110 1.15 8.21 -2.93
N LEU A 111 0.85 8.15 -4.21
CA LEU A 111 0.98 9.25 -5.16
C LEU A 111 -0.29 9.36 -5.98
N ASN A 112 -0.66 10.57 -6.41
CA ASN A 112 -1.64 10.75 -7.45
C ASN A 112 -0.98 10.61 -8.81
N ALA A 113 -1.61 9.85 -9.71
CA ALA A 113 -1.13 9.65 -11.07
C ALA A 113 -2.30 9.51 -12.04
N VAL A 114 -2.14 10.05 -13.24
CA VAL A 114 -3.04 9.75 -14.36
C VAL A 114 -2.61 8.43 -14.98
N GLU A 115 -3.52 7.46 -15.04
CA GLU A 115 -3.34 6.24 -15.81
C GLU A 115 -3.51 6.57 -17.30
N ARG A 116 -2.45 6.41 -18.11
CA ARG A 116 -2.47 6.82 -19.51
C ARG A 116 -3.40 5.96 -20.39
N GLU A 117 -3.76 4.77 -19.93
CA GLU A 117 -4.69 3.88 -20.64
C GLU A 117 -6.14 4.37 -20.53
N THR A 118 -6.55 4.88 -19.38
CA THR A 118 -7.93 5.31 -19.09
C THR A 118 -8.12 6.82 -19.05
N GLY A 119 -7.06 7.57 -18.76
CA GLY A 119 -7.11 9.02 -18.53
C GLY A 119 -7.57 9.40 -17.11
N ASP A 120 -7.84 8.42 -16.25
CA ASP A 120 -8.33 8.64 -14.88
C ASP A 120 -7.19 8.99 -13.92
N VAL A 121 -7.50 9.85 -12.94
CA VAL A 121 -6.62 10.04 -11.77
C VAL A 121 -6.80 8.88 -10.81
N LYS A 122 -5.70 8.20 -10.51
CA LYS A 122 -5.63 7.04 -9.62
C LYS A 122 -4.60 7.25 -8.52
N ILE A 123 -4.77 6.54 -7.40
CA ILE A 123 -3.78 6.45 -6.34
C ILE A 123 -2.80 5.35 -6.70
N LEU A 124 -1.55 5.72 -6.91
CA LEU A 124 -0.46 4.78 -7.11
C LEU A 124 0.16 4.43 -5.74
N SER A 125 0.07 3.16 -5.34
CA SER A 125 0.68 2.64 -4.10
C SER A 125 1.94 1.86 -4.43
N ILE A 126 3.10 2.37 -4.04
CA ILE A 126 4.41 1.78 -4.38
C ILE A 126 5.29 1.53 -3.17
N GLY A 127 6.21 0.58 -3.31
CA GLY A 127 7.24 0.29 -2.34
C GLY A 127 8.47 1.19 -2.49
N MET A 128 9.39 1.08 -1.54
CA MET A 128 10.59 1.91 -1.43
C MET A 128 11.48 1.86 -2.69
N LYS A 129 11.63 0.68 -3.33
CA LYS A 129 12.50 0.54 -4.52
C LYS A 129 12.01 1.36 -5.71
N LEU A 130 10.70 1.27 -6.01
CA LEU A 130 10.12 2.02 -7.12
C LEU A 130 10.04 3.51 -6.80
N PHE A 131 9.76 3.86 -5.54
CA PHE A 131 9.78 5.24 -5.10
C PHE A 131 11.18 5.86 -5.18
N GLY A 132 12.24 5.10 -4.81
CA GLY A 132 13.63 5.53 -4.99
C GLY A 132 13.93 5.91 -6.44
N LYS A 133 13.52 5.07 -7.41
CA LYS A 133 13.70 5.38 -8.85
C LYS A 133 12.97 6.64 -9.30
N ILE A 134 11.80 6.94 -8.70
CA ILE A 134 11.08 8.19 -8.97
C ILE A 134 11.85 9.37 -8.41
N LEU A 135 12.36 9.26 -7.18
CA LEU A 135 13.16 10.32 -6.57
C LEU A 135 14.48 10.56 -7.30
N ASP A 136 15.13 9.48 -7.78
CA ASP A 136 16.39 9.60 -8.56
C ASP A 136 16.20 10.54 -9.76
N CYS A 137 15.01 10.53 -10.40
CA CYS A 137 14.74 11.42 -11.53
C CYS A 137 14.77 12.91 -11.14
N PHE A 138 14.33 13.27 -9.93
CA PHE A 138 14.34 14.66 -9.47
C PHE A 138 15.75 15.22 -9.26
N PHE A 139 16.72 14.34 -9.06
CA PHE A 139 18.14 14.69 -8.85
C PHE A 139 19.00 14.46 -10.10
N ASP A 140 18.40 13.97 -11.18
CA ASP A 140 19.05 13.75 -12.47
C ASP A 140 18.88 14.97 -13.36
N ASP A 141 20.01 15.50 -13.87
CA ASP A 141 20.04 16.71 -14.69
C ASP A 141 19.25 16.56 -16.01
N ASP A 142 19.05 15.32 -16.48
CA ASP A 142 18.31 15.05 -17.73
C ASP A 142 16.78 15.08 -17.51
N TYR A 143 16.28 14.90 -16.27
CA TYR A 143 14.86 14.79 -15.98
C TYR A 143 14.32 15.94 -15.11
N GLY A 144 14.89 16.17 -13.94
CA GLY A 144 14.38 17.16 -12.98
C GLY A 144 12.98 16.82 -12.46
N ASP A 145 12.09 17.81 -12.37
CA ASP A 145 10.72 17.60 -11.87
C ASP A 145 9.86 16.84 -12.90
N ILE A 146 9.77 15.52 -12.71
CA ILE A 146 8.95 14.66 -13.57
C ILE A 146 7.44 14.84 -13.38
N THR A 147 7.01 15.56 -12.32
CA THR A 147 5.59 15.86 -12.07
C THR A 147 5.13 17.16 -12.73
N ASP A 148 6.05 17.96 -13.28
CA ASP A 148 5.73 19.21 -13.95
C ASP A 148 4.67 19.00 -15.04
N LEU A 149 3.61 19.82 -15.04
CA LEU A 149 2.46 19.62 -15.92
C LEU A 149 2.74 20.01 -17.38
N GLU A 150 3.73 20.87 -17.64
CA GLU A 150 4.09 21.32 -18.99
C GLU A 150 5.30 20.56 -19.55
N LYS A 151 6.33 20.32 -18.72
CA LYS A 151 7.63 19.79 -19.12
C LYS A 151 8.03 18.51 -18.39
N GLY A 152 7.16 17.95 -17.58
CA GLY A 152 7.43 16.70 -16.87
C GLY A 152 7.45 15.49 -17.79
N PHE A 153 7.50 14.30 -17.19
CA PHE A 153 7.69 13.06 -17.91
C PHE A 153 6.61 12.03 -17.57
N ASP A 154 6.14 11.32 -18.56
CA ASP A 154 5.42 10.07 -18.32
C ASP A 154 6.40 9.06 -17.72
N PHE A 155 5.96 8.32 -16.71
CA PHE A 155 6.75 7.28 -16.07
C PHE A 155 6.24 5.90 -16.50
N LYS A 156 7.16 5.07 -17.00
CA LYS A 156 6.88 3.69 -17.36
C LYS A 156 7.17 2.78 -16.18
N ILE A 157 6.11 2.19 -15.61
CA ILE A 157 6.20 1.16 -14.59
C ILE A 157 6.25 -0.19 -15.30
N VAL A 158 7.33 -0.94 -15.13
CA VAL A 158 7.47 -2.30 -15.67
C VAL A 158 7.46 -3.27 -14.51
N LYS A 159 6.38 -4.06 -14.41
CA LYS A 159 6.22 -5.12 -13.40
C LYS A 159 6.55 -6.46 -14.04
N ASP A 160 7.65 -7.05 -13.59
CA ASP A 160 8.11 -8.37 -14.00
C ASP A 160 7.91 -9.35 -12.82
N ILE A 161 7.15 -10.44 -13.03
CA ILE A 161 6.82 -11.44 -12.00
C ILE A 161 7.57 -12.76 -12.18
N ASN A 162 8.62 -12.80 -13.00
CA ASN A 162 9.42 -13.99 -13.26
C ASN A 162 10.29 -14.47 -12.07
N GLY A 163 9.97 -14.05 -10.85
CA GLY A 163 10.66 -14.41 -9.62
C GLY A 163 9.71 -14.59 -8.46
N ALA A 164 10.27 -14.82 -7.27
CA ALA A 164 9.50 -14.89 -6.02
C ALA A 164 8.80 -13.55 -5.67
N PHE A 165 9.23 -12.46 -6.30
CA PHE A 165 8.72 -11.10 -6.05
C PHE A 165 8.60 -10.32 -7.35
N PRO A 166 7.64 -9.37 -7.42
CA PRO A 166 7.60 -8.41 -8.50
C PRO A 166 8.89 -7.60 -8.56
N ASN A 167 9.48 -7.53 -9.75
CA ASN A 167 10.65 -6.71 -10.05
C ASN A 167 10.21 -5.49 -10.86
N TYR A 168 10.72 -4.32 -10.48
CA TYR A 168 10.45 -3.03 -11.12
C TYR A 168 11.72 -2.37 -11.69
N ASP A 169 12.81 -3.12 -11.83
CA ASP A 169 14.12 -2.57 -12.20
C ASP A 169 14.14 -1.90 -13.59
N LYS A 170 13.26 -2.34 -14.50
CA LYS A 170 13.10 -1.77 -15.84
C LYS A 170 12.19 -0.53 -15.88
N SER A 171 11.67 -0.10 -14.72
CA SER A 171 10.83 1.10 -14.64
C SER A 171 11.69 2.35 -14.77
N ALA A 172 11.25 3.30 -15.58
CA ALA A 172 11.98 4.54 -15.86
C ALA A 172 11.05 5.61 -16.45
N PRO A 173 11.39 6.90 -16.38
CA PRO A 173 10.70 7.94 -17.14
C PRO A 173 10.82 7.66 -18.64
N LYS A 174 9.88 8.19 -19.44
CA LYS A 174 10.05 8.22 -20.90
C LYS A 174 11.19 9.18 -21.28
N PRO A 175 11.87 8.95 -22.41
CA PRO A 175 13.10 9.69 -22.75
C PRO A 175 12.86 11.15 -23.17
N ARG A 176 11.63 11.60 -23.28
CA ARG A 176 11.29 12.97 -23.69
C ARG A 176 10.25 13.57 -22.77
N PRO A 177 10.42 14.84 -22.39
CA PRO A 177 9.39 15.57 -21.67
C PRO A 177 8.15 15.74 -22.55
N SER A 178 7.03 15.91 -21.93
CA SER A 178 5.74 16.15 -22.60
C SER A 178 4.81 16.94 -21.69
N GLU A 179 3.89 17.66 -22.28
CA GLU A 179 2.73 18.18 -21.54
C GLU A 179 1.95 17.02 -20.91
N ALA A 180 1.43 17.23 -19.72
CA ALA A 180 0.61 16.23 -19.04
C ALA A 180 -0.66 15.92 -19.86
N GLY A 181 -1.29 16.94 -20.40
CA GLY A 181 -2.49 16.89 -21.23
C GLY A 181 -2.88 18.28 -21.71
N SER A 182 -4.05 18.43 -22.28
CA SER A 182 -4.63 19.75 -22.58
C SER A 182 -4.93 20.52 -21.29
N GLY A 183 -5.00 21.85 -21.37
CA GLY A 183 -5.29 22.67 -20.21
C GLY A 183 -6.61 22.30 -19.50
N ALA A 184 -7.64 21.86 -20.26
CA ALA A 184 -8.91 21.40 -19.71
C ALA A 184 -8.77 20.06 -18.97
N GLU A 185 -7.99 19.10 -19.51
CA GLU A 185 -7.70 17.82 -18.84
C GLU A 185 -6.88 18.04 -17.57
N ILE A 186 -5.85 18.87 -17.63
CA ILE A 186 -5.02 19.20 -16.47
C ILE A 186 -5.89 19.80 -15.36
N ALA A 187 -6.76 20.77 -15.66
CA ALA A 187 -7.65 21.36 -14.67
C ALA A 187 -8.56 20.30 -14.02
N ALA A 188 -9.17 19.42 -14.84
CA ALA A 188 -10.03 18.34 -14.34
C ALA A 188 -9.25 17.34 -13.44
N TRP A 189 -8.01 16.98 -13.80
CA TRP A 189 -7.18 16.10 -12.98
C TRP A 189 -6.79 16.74 -11.66
N MET A 190 -6.39 18.00 -11.67
CA MET A 190 -6.02 18.73 -10.44
C MET A 190 -7.21 18.91 -9.49
N ASP A 191 -8.42 19.03 -10.00
CA ASP A 191 -9.64 19.06 -9.19
C ASP A 191 -10.03 17.68 -8.64
N SER A 192 -9.65 16.60 -9.34
CA SER A 192 -9.97 15.21 -8.97
C SER A 192 -8.86 14.50 -8.18
N LEU A 193 -7.83 15.22 -7.71
CA LEU A 193 -6.78 14.64 -6.88
C LEU A 193 -7.36 13.97 -5.63
N HIS A 194 -6.91 12.74 -5.38
CA HIS A 194 -7.28 12.03 -4.16
C HIS A 194 -6.50 12.60 -2.96
N ASP A 195 -7.15 12.66 -1.80
CA ASP A 195 -6.50 13.01 -0.54
C ASP A 195 -5.67 11.83 -0.02
N ILE A 196 -4.45 11.70 -0.54
CA ILE A 196 -3.54 10.62 -0.20
C ILE A 196 -3.02 10.68 1.25
N LYS A 197 -3.07 11.85 1.90
CA LYS A 197 -2.66 12.00 3.31
C LYS A 197 -3.67 11.35 4.25
N ASN A 198 -4.96 11.48 3.97
CA ASN A 198 -6.04 10.87 4.77
C ASN A 198 -6.16 9.35 4.57
N LEU A 199 -5.44 8.76 3.60
CA LEU A 199 -5.32 7.30 3.50
C LEU A 199 -4.46 6.72 4.64
N VAL A 200 -3.59 7.51 5.24
CA VAL A 200 -2.68 7.08 6.31
C VAL A 200 -3.37 7.22 7.65
N LYS A 201 -4.28 6.29 7.95
CA LYS A 201 -4.93 6.18 9.26
C LYS A 201 -4.02 5.40 10.20
N ILE A 202 -3.39 6.08 11.15
CA ILE A 202 -2.51 5.43 12.13
C ILE A 202 -3.36 4.56 13.05
N ALA A 203 -2.93 3.32 13.25
CA ALA A 203 -3.58 2.39 14.17
C ALA A 203 -3.36 2.82 15.63
N GLU A 204 -4.37 2.58 16.46
CA GLU A 204 -4.32 2.90 17.88
C GLU A 204 -3.26 2.05 18.60
N TYR A 205 -2.57 2.67 19.57
CA TYR A 205 -1.48 2.02 20.31
C TYR A 205 -1.94 0.73 21.01
N ASP A 206 -3.11 0.76 21.65
CA ASP A 206 -3.63 -0.38 22.41
C ASP A 206 -4.03 -1.55 21.50
N GLU A 207 -4.55 -1.28 20.31
CA GLU A 207 -4.82 -2.30 19.30
C GLU A 207 -3.51 -2.98 18.85
N LEU A 208 -2.49 -2.21 18.51
CA LEU A 208 -1.17 -2.74 18.13
C LEU A 208 -0.50 -3.49 19.28
N LYS A 209 -0.72 -3.08 20.52
CA LYS A 209 -0.20 -3.75 21.71
C LYS A 209 -0.84 -5.12 21.91
N GLN A 210 -2.16 -5.24 21.75
CA GLN A 210 -2.86 -6.53 21.81
C GLN A 210 -2.35 -7.48 20.73
N MET A 211 -2.17 -7.00 19.51
CA MET A 211 -1.60 -7.80 18.42
C MET A 211 -0.17 -8.23 18.73
N ALA A 212 0.68 -7.33 19.23
CA ALA A 212 2.05 -7.67 19.61
C ALA A 212 2.10 -8.77 20.69
N MET A 213 1.24 -8.67 21.71
CA MET A 213 1.13 -9.70 22.76
C MET A 213 0.71 -11.06 22.19
N ALA A 214 -0.24 -11.11 21.25
CA ALA A 214 -0.66 -12.36 20.62
C ALA A 214 0.50 -13.02 19.85
N TYR A 215 1.29 -12.24 19.11
CA TYR A 215 2.47 -12.73 18.40
C TYR A 215 3.60 -13.13 19.36
N GLU A 216 3.79 -12.44 20.48
CA GLU A 216 4.78 -12.81 21.51
C GLU A 216 4.46 -14.14 22.17
N LEU A 217 3.20 -14.41 22.51
CA LEU A 217 2.74 -15.71 23.01
C LEU A 217 3.03 -16.83 22.01
N THR A 218 2.88 -16.57 20.72
CA THR A 218 3.23 -17.53 19.66
C THR A 218 4.72 -17.84 19.66
N ALA A 219 5.59 -16.82 19.84
CA ALA A 219 7.03 -16.99 19.93
C ALA A 219 7.45 -17.83 21.14
N GLN A 220 6.70 -17.76 22.24
CA GLN A 220 6.96 -18.53 23.46
C GLN A 220 6.37 -19.96 23.42
N GLY A 221 5.76 -20.37 22.30
CA GLY A 221 5.09 -21.67 22.16
C GLY A 221 3.82 -21.83 23.00
N MET A 222 3.30 -20.74 23.55
CA MET A 222 2.10 -20.70 24.38
C MET A 222 0.84 -20.28 23.59
N GLY A 223 0.99 -19.90 22.32
CA GLY A 223 -0.10 -19.49 21.45
C GLY A 223 -0.87 -20.68 20.91
N SER A 224 -2.21 -20.59 20.91
CA SER A 224 -3.11 -21.54 20.27
C SER A 224 -2.72 -21.74 18.79
N ALA A 225 -2.71 -22.98 18.32
CA ALA A 225 -2.31 -23.41 16.98
C ALA A 225 -3.17 -22.88 15.80
N GLY A 226 -3.87 -21.77 15.99
CA GLY A 226 -4.67 -21.09 14.96
C GLY A 226 -4.00 -19.90 14.31
N ALA A 227 -2.92 -19.39 14.87
CA ALA A 227 -2.39 -18.07 14.47
C ALA A 227 -1.18 -18.11 13.53
N VAL A 228 -0.43 -19.16 13.37
CA VAL A 228 0.66 -19.21 12.37
C VAL A 228 1.01 -20.67 12.00
N GLN A 229 0.28 -21.28 11.11
CA GLN A 229 0.84 -22.36 10.30
C GLN A 229 1.38 -21.78 8.99
N GLY A 230 2.52 -21.15 9.09
CA GLY A 230 3.40 -20.93 7.96
C GLY A 230 4.15 -22.21 7.64
N THR A 231 3.46 -23.20 7.06
CA THR A 231 4.13 -24.32 6.40
C THR A 231 4.67 -23.82 5.07
N SER A 232 5.92 -23.42 5.05
CA SER A 232 6.78 -23.62 3.88
C SER A 232 8.22 -23.28 4.25
N LYS A 233 9.12 -24.22 3.91
CA LYS A 233 10.58 -24.05 3.86
C LYS A 233 10.98 -22.64 3.45
N PRO A 234 12.02 -22.04 4.03
CA PRO A 234 12.48 -20.72 3.64
C PRO A 234 13.16 -20.78 2.27
N SER A 235 12.42 -20.62 1.23
CA SER A 235 12.93 -20.04 -0.01
C SER A 235 12.77 -18.53 0.11
N GLY A 236 13.86 -17.81 -0.03
CA GLY A 236 14.06 -16.36 0.16
C GLY A 236 12.81 -15.50 0.19
N GLY A 237 12.75 -14.67 1.22
CA GLY A 237 11.67 -13.75 1.62
C GLY A 237 10.64 -13.37 0.57
N GLN A 238 9.42 -13.89 0.68
CA GLN A 238 8.30 -13.50 -0.19
C GLN A 238 7.74 -12.14 0.20
N GLU A 239 8.15 -11.08 -0.51
CA GLU A 239 7.32 -9.88 -0.62
C GLU A 239 6.08 -10.28 -1.44
N LYS A 240 4.93 -10.39 -0.83
CA LYS A 240 3.68 -10.64 -1.54
C LYS A 240 3.40 -9.48 -2.49
N SER A 241 2.81 -9.76 -3.65
CA SER A 241 2.59 -8.82 -4.74
C SER A 241 1.79 -7.59 -4.33
N ASP A 242 1.89 -6.50 -5.08
CA ASP A 242 1.07 -5.30 -4.88
C ASP A 242 -0.43 -5.62 -4.99
N ASP A 243 -0.81 -6.64 -5.76
CA ASP A 243 -2.18 -7.15 -5.87
C ASP A 243 -2.69 -7.76 -4.56
N ASP A 244 -1.82 -8.42 -3.81
CA ASP A 244 -2.08 -8.96 -2.48
C ASP A 244 -2.28 -7.82 -1.46
N TYR A 245 -1.53 -6.71 -1.62
CA TYR A 245 -1.70 -5.51 -0.80
C TYR A 245 -3.05 -4.83 -1.07
N LEU A 246 -3.41 -4.65 -2.33
CA LEU A 246 -4.68 -4.04 -2.73
C LEU A 246 -5.89 -4.92 -2.39
N SER A 247 -5.73 -6.24 -2.42
CA SER A 247 -6.79 -7.15 -1.96
C SER A 247 -7.07 -7.02 -0.45
N HIS A 248 -6.09 -6.54 0.32
CA HIS A 248 -6.21 -6.33 1.77
C HIS A 248 -6.62 -4.91 2.18
N LEU A 249 -6.52 -3.91 1.29
CA LEU A 249 -7.21 -2.64 1.49
C LEU A 249 -8.73 -2.85 1.65
N LYS A 250 -9.24 -3.98 1.15
CA LYS A 250 -10.64 -4.43 1.34
C LYS A 250 -11.07 -4.54 2.81
N ASN A 251 -10.14 -4.77 3.72
CA ASN A 251 -10.44 -5.05 5.11
C ASN A 251 -10.23 -3.82 6.03
N LEU A 252 -9.92 -2.64 5.48
CA LEU A 252 -9.68 -1.43 6.28
C LEU A 252 -10.95 -0.65 6.62
N GLU A 253 -12.11 -1.02 6.08
CA GLU A 253 -13.40 -0.34 6.32
C GLU A 253 -14.44 -1.20 7.05
N SER A 254 -14.05 -2.34 7.63
CA SER A 254 -14.95 -3.14 8.48
C SER A 254 -14.79 -2.82 9.95
#